data_625216b4fc63bf9144053f80cdda786e
#
_entry.id   625216b4fc63bf9144053f80cdda786e
#
_cell.length_a   1.000
_cell.length_b   1.000
_cell.length_c   1.000
_cell.angle_alpha   90.00
_cell.angle_beta   90.00
_cell.angle_gamma   90.00
#
_symmetry.space_group_name_H-M   'P 1'
#
loop_
_entity.id
_entity.type
_entity.pdbx_description
1 polymer ?
#
loop_
_entity_poly.entity_id
_entity_poly.type
_entity_poly.pdbx_seq_one_letter_code
_entity_poly.pdbx_strand_id
1 'polypeptide(L)'
;VIYERTTQIQIRFAGANDEMERMIPKSRTDKFELSFANNQSLWKQAPQDNNDDDNTFGGNGMQIRMVVAGADDVMYCNFDAAKKIEQKEVFDKRFIVEDSIRPMKWKLSDETKTILNHLCRKATSTQYNKRTMMNMDNGKMERKEVEDTSNIVAWFTTDIPVSAGPAEFQGQLPGLILEMDIHDGRQVYKALDISEKTDVASIKTPSGKKHYTPEEFNKERDKMMEEMQKNNQGGNRQFRFGN
;
A
#
# COMPACT_ATOMS: atom_id res chain seq x y z
N VAL A 1 5.45 -15.37 -5.72
CA VAL A 1 6.46 -14.31 -5.90
C VAL A 1 6.56 -13.51 -4.62
N ILE A 2 7.76 -13.29 -4.15
CA ILE A 2 8.03 -12.38 -3.02
C ILE A 2 8.43 -11.02 -3.56
N TYR A 3 7.78 -9.98 -3.09
CA TYR A 3 8.10 -8.59 -3.41
C TYR A 3 8.61 -7.84 -2.19
N GLU A 4 9.54 -6.95 -2.43
CA GLU A 4 9.91 -5.89 -1.50
C GLU A 4 9.27 -4.58 -1.95
N ARG A 5 8.62 -3.88 -1.02
CA ARG A 5 8.12 -2.54 -1.22
C ARG A 5 8.96 -1.57 -0.40
N THR A 6 9.61 -0.63 -1.06
CA THR A 6 10.27 0.51 -0.41
C THR A 6 9.38 1.75 -0.55
N THR A 7 9.06 2.39 0.56
CA THR A 7 8.28 3.63 0.60
C THR A 7 9.10 4.74 1.23
N GLN A 8 9.23 5.88 0.55
CA GLN A 8 9.90 7.07 1.08
C GLN A 8 9.01 7.75 2.14
N ILE A 9 9.59 8.01 3.30
CA ILE A 9 8.91 8.66 4.42
C ILE A 9 9.19 10.16 4.34
N GLN A 10 8.12 10.94 4.21
CA GLN A 10 8.17 12.41 4.19
C GLN A 10 7.33 12.95 5.35
N ILE A 11 7.83 12.81 6.57
CA ILE A 11 7.19 13.37 7.76
C ILE A 11 7.95 14.63 8.15
N ARG A 12 7.23 15.75 8.28
CA ARG A 12 7.75 16.97 8.87
C ARG A 12 6.95 17.27 10.14
N PHE A 13 7.62 17.36 11.26
CA PHE A 13 6.98 17.79 12.50
C PHE A 13 7.18 19.28 12.67
N ALA A 14 6.10 20.03 12.87
CA ALA A 14 6.18 21.45 13.22
C ALA A 14 6.89 21.56 14.59
N GLY A 15 8.06 22.22 14.61
CA GLY A 15 8.87 22.38 15.82
C GLY A 15 9.88 21.27 16.09
N ALA A 16 10.06 20.31 15.16
CA ALA A 16 11.15 19.35 15.26
C ALA A 16 12.51 20.06 15.14
N ASN A 17 13.45 19.71 16.01
CA ASN A 17 14.84 20.11 15.86
C ASN A 17 15.55 19.16 14.89
N ASP A 18 16.74 19.55 14.40
CA ASP A 18 17.54 18.77 13.46
C ASP A 18 17.89 17.36 13.98
N GLU A 19 17.95 17.15 15.29
CA GLU A 19 18.19 15.83 15.90
C GLU A 19 16.98 14.90 15.73
N MET A 20 15.76 15.41 15.94
CA MET A 20 14.54 14.62 15.72
C MET A 20 14.37 14.24 14.24
N GLU A 21 14.67 15.17 13.32
CA GLU A 21 14.60 14.86 11.89
C GLU A 21 15.60 13.79 11.45
N ARG A 22 16.77 13.72 12.10
CA ARG A 22 17.78 12.67 11.83
C ARG A 22 17.40 11.29 12.38
N MET A 23 16.53 11.24 13.38
CA MET A 23 16.06 9.98 13.97
C MET A 23 14.94 9.31 13.16
N ILE A 24 14.29 10.06 12.27
CA ILE A 24 13.21 9.52 11.43
C ILE A 24 13.84 8.79 10.24
N PRO A 25 13.50 7.51 10.01
CA PRO A 25 13.99 6.81 8.84
C PRO A 25 13.46 7.49 7.58
N LYS A 26 14.33 7.62 6.57
CA LYS A 26 13.99 8.24 5.29
C LYS A 26 13.13 7.35 4.41
N SER A 27 13.16 6.05 4.64
CA SER A 27 12.39 5.07 3.91
C SER A 27 12.02 3.90 4.81
N ARG A 28 11.02 3.17 4.39
CA ARG A 28 10.57 1.93 5.00
C ARG A 28 10.49 0.84 3.95
N THR A 29 10.79 -0.38 4.36
CA THR A 29 10.74 -1.56 3.51
C THR A 29 9.80 -2.60 4.11
N ASP A 30 8.90 -3.13 3.29
CA ASP A 30 7.97 -4.19 3.65
C ASP A 30 8.03 -5.31 2.62
N LYS A 31 7.78 -6.56 3.04
CA LYS A 31 7.72 -7.71 2.13
C LYS A 31 6.28 -8.17 1.91
N PHE A 32 5.99 -8.56 0.69
CA PHE A 32 4.68 -9.06 0.27
C PHE A 32 4.80 -10.34 -0.51
N GLU A 33 3.78 -11.16 -0.44
CA GLU A 33 3.64 -12.38 -1.22
C GLU A 33 2.50 -12.22 -2.23
N LEU A 34 2.80 -12.53 -3.49
CA LEU A 34 1.82 -12.72 -4.55
C LEU A 34 1.78 -14.19 -4.94
N SER A 35 0.68 -14.84 -4.66
CA SER A 35 0.38 -16.19 -5.12
C SER A 35 -0.63 -16.12 -6.27
N PHE A 36 -0.43 -16.90 -7.34
CA PHE A 36 -1.37 -16.94 -8.46
C PHE A 36 -1.45 -18.32 -9.09
N ALA A 37 -2.65 -18.69 -9.51
CA ALA A 37 -2.98 -19.89 -10.29
C ALA A 37 -4.37 -19.75 -10.89
N ASN A 38 -4.65 -20.46 -12.00
CA ASN A 38 -5.99 -20.55 -12.61
C ASN A 38 -6.65 -19.17 -12.85
N ASN A 39 -5.90 -18.20 -13.38
CA ASN A 39 -6.35 -16.81 -13.60
C ASN A 39 -6.86 -16.11 -12.34
N GLN A 40 -6.38 -16.52 -11.18
CA GLN A 40 -6.65 -15.90 -9.88
C GLN A 40 -5.35 -15.59 -9.18
N SER A 41 -5.40 -14.60 -8.29
CA SER A 41 -4.25 -14.24 -7.47
C SER A 41 -4.66 -13.82 -6.07
N LEU A 42 -3.71 -13.95 -5.16
CA LEU A 42 -3.80 -13.48 -3.78
C LEU A 42 -2.55 -12.67 -3.45
N TRP A 43 -2.74 -11.43 -3.05
CA TRP A 43 -1.71 -10.53 -2.55
C TRP A 43 -1.90 -10.30 -1.07
N LYS A 44 -0.87 -10.47 -0.29
CA LYS A 44 -0.87 -10.24 1.16
C LYS A 44 0.52 -9.85 1.64
N GLN A 45 0.63 -9.31 2.85
CA GLN A 45 1.92 -9.12 3.48
C GLN A 45 2.57 -10.50 3.73
N ALA A 46 3.86 -10.62 3.41
CA ALA A 46 4.63 -11.82 3.74
C ALA A 46 4.82 -11.91 5.26
N PRO A 47 4.89 -13.12 5.83
CA PRO A 47 5.25 -13.27 7.23
C PRO A 47 6.57 -12.53 7.52
N GLN A 48 6.56 -11.66 8.52
CA GLN A 48 7.79 -11.02 8.99
C GLN A 48 8.51 -11.97 9.95
N ASP A 49 9.81 -12.15 9.76
CA ASP A 49 10.64 -12.79 10.78
C ASP A 49 10.62 -11.90 12.02
N ASN A 50 10.31 -12.50 13.19
CA ASN A 50 10.06 -11.81 14.47
C ASN A 50 11.25 -10.97 15.02
N ASN A 51 12.28 -10.74 14.23
CA ASN A 51 13.46 -9.94 14.61
C ASN A 51 13.43 -8.50 14.07
N ASP A 52 12.40 -8.12 13.30
CA ASP A 52 12.31 -6.75 12.76
C ASP A 52 11.55 -5.85 13.76
N ASP A 53 12.19 -5.49 14.86
CA ASP A 53 11.83 -4.34 15.73
C ASP A 53 11.97 -2.98 15.00
N ASP A 54 12.07 -3.00 13.69
CA ASP A 54 12.30 -1.83 12.82
C ASP A 54 11.15 -0.81 12.80
N ASN A 55 10.07 -1.07 13.51
CA ASN A 55 8.92 -0.15 13.58
C ASN A 55 8.96 0.80 14.78
N THR A 56 9.97 0.71 15.62
CA THR A 56 10.10 1.57 16.80
C THR A 56 11.36 2.42 16.69
N PHE A 57 11.17 3.73 16.60
CA PHE A 57 12.24 4.73 16.50
C PHE A 57 12.20 5.63 17.72
N GLY A 58 13.34 6.06 18.19
CA GLY A 58 13.44 7.04 19.26
C GLY A 58 14.63 6.81 20.18
N GLY A 59 14.99 7.85 20.90
CA GLY A 59 16.01 7.89 21.95
C GLY A 59 15.56 8.85 23.05
N ASN A 60 16.22 8.83 24.19
CA ASN A 60 15.97 9.77 25.30
C ASN A 60 14.50 9.81 25.80
N GLY A 61 13.85 8.66 25.94
CA GLY A 61 12.53 8.57 26.57
C GLY A 61 11.34 8.80 25.64
N MET A 62 11.55 9.09 24.35
CA MET A 62 10.49 9.16 23.35
C MET A 62 10.60 7.98 22.40
N GLN A 63 9.60 7.09 22.39
CA GLN A 63 9.48 6.00 21.43
C GLN A 63 8.35 6.31 20.46
N ILE A 64 8.68 6.39 19.18
CA ILE A 64 7.70 6.53 18.09
C ILE A 64 7.53 5.16 17.47
N ARG A 65 6.35 4.56 17.60
CA ARG A 65 6.01 3.32 16.92
C ARG A 65 5.25 3.62 15.64
N MET A 66 5.80 3.26 14.51
CA MET A 66 5.07 3.31 13.24
C MET A 66 4.19 2.08 13.11
N VAL A 67 2.88 2.27 13.18
CA VAL A 67 1.91 1.21 12.89
C VAL A 67 1.69 1.17 11.39
N VAL A 68 1.83 -0.02 10.82
CA VAL A 68 1.51 -0.27 9.40
C VAL A 68 0.01 -0.34 9.25
N ALA A 69 -0.59 0.68 8.68
CA ALA A 69 -1.98 0.54 8.24
C ALA A 69 -2.05 -0.51 7.12
N GLY A 70 -2.95 -1.46 7.24
CA GLY A 70 -3.17 -2.48 6.22
C GLY A 70 -2.19 -3.66 6.25
N ALA A 71 -1.54 -3.94 7.40
CA ALA A 71 -0.68 -5.13 7.54
C ALA A 71 -1.46 -6.44 7.31
N ASP A 72 -2.73 -6.48 7.71
CA ASP A 72 -3.61 -7.63 7.52
C ASP A 72 -4.48 -7.52 6.25
N ASP A 73 -4.20 -6.54 5.40
CA ASP A 73 -4.92 -6.38 4.15
C ASP A 73 -4.56 -7.52 3.18
N VAL A 74 -5.60 -8.09 2.58
CA VAL A 74 -5.49 -9.16 1.59
C VAL A 74 -6.26 -8.73 0.35
N MET A 75 -5.66 -8.89 -0.82
CA MET A 75 -6.31 -8.62 -2.09
C MET A 75 -6.38 -9.91 -2.92
N TYR A 76 -7.58 -10.30 -3.28
CA TYR A 76 -7.85 -11.37 -4.22
C TYR A 76 -8.30 -10.78 -5.54
N CYS A 77 -7.77 -11.30 -6.65
CA CYS A 77 -8.20 -10.95 -8.01
C CYS A 77 -8.62 -12.20 -8.78
N ASN A 78 -9.70 -12.06 -9.54
CA ASN A 78 -10.11 -13.01 -10.57
C ASN A 78 -10.03 -12.30 -11.92
N PHE A 79 -9.06 -12.69 -12.75
CA PHE A 79 -8.78 -11.99 -14.01
C PHE A 79 -9.82 -12.29 -15.08
N ASP A 80 -10.44 -13.50 -15.07
CA ASP A 80 -11.50 -13.86 -16.02
C ASP A 80 -12.78 -13.03 -15.78
N ALA A 81 -13.12 -12.82 -14.51
CA ALA A 81 -14.27 -12.04 -14.11
C ALA A 81 -13.98 -10.53 -14.02
N ALA A 82 -12.73 -10.10 -14.21
CA ALA A 82 -12.26 -8.74 -13.97
C ALA A 82 -12.70 -8.22 -12.59
N LYS A 83 -12.66 -9.07 -11.57
CA LYS A 83 -13.16 -8.79 -10.21
C LYS A 83 -12.01 -8.76 -9.22
N LYS A 84 -12.09 -7.80 -8.30
CA LYS A 84 -11.17 -7.61 -7.19
C LYS A 84 -11.94 -7.62 -5.87
N ILE A 85 -11.44 -8.36 -4.89
CA ILE A 85 -12.01 -8.41 -3.53
C ILE A 85 -10.88 -8.16 -2.54
N GLU A 86 -11.04 -7.14 -1.73
CA GLU A 86 -10.06 -6.71 -0.75
C GLU A 86 -10.61 -6.92 0.67
N GLN A 87 -9.84 -7.58 1.52
CA GLN A 87 -10.02 -7.48 2.95
C GLN A 87 -9.20 -6.31 3.44
N LYS A 88 -9.83 -5.34 4.09
CA LYS A 88 -9.17 -4.17 4.67
C LYS A 88 -9.47 -4.08 6.16
N GLU A 89 -8.45 -3.74 6.95
CA GLU A 89 -8.62 -3.49 8.37
C GLU A 89 -8.48 -2.00 8.68
N VAL A 90 -9.48 -1.46 9.38
CA VAL A 90 -9.51 -0.07 9.83
C VAL A 90 -10.00 -0.04 11.28
N PHE A 91 -9.14 0.41 12.21
CA PHE A 91 -9.44 0.51 13.64
C PHE A 91 -10.05 -0.79 14.22
N ASP A 92 -9.35 -1.90 14.06
CA ASP A 92 -9.75 -3.24 14.51
C ASP A 92 -11.05 -3.78 13.89
N LYS A 93 -11.59 -3.10 12.87
CA LYS A 93 -12.73 -3.59 12.08
C LYS A 93 -12.29 -4.04 10.71
N ARG A 94 -12.80 -5.22 10.33
CA ARG A 94 -12.51 -5.84 9.05
C ARG A 94 -13.64 -5.58 8.06
N PHE A 95 -13.28 -5.13 6.87
CA PHE A 95 -14.17 -4.83 5.75
C PHE A 95 -13.82 -5.70 4.57
N ILE A 96 -14.83 -6.22 3.88
CA ILE A 96 -14.68 -6.88 2.58
C ILE A 96 -15.18 -5.91 1.51
N VAL A 97 -14.27 -5.46 0.67
CA VAL A 97 -14.55 -4.47 -0.39
C VAL A 97 -14.49 -5.15 -1.74
N GLU A 98 -15.59 -5.13 -2.48
CA GLU A 98 -15.66 -5.67 -3.84
C GLU A 98 -15.61 -4.55 -4.86
N ASP A 99 -14.76 -4.70 -5.87
CA ASP A 99 -14.62 -3.78 -6.99
C ASP A 99 -14.30 -4.56 -8.29
N SER A 100 -14.37 -3.89 -9.40
CA SER A 100 -13.89 -4.40 -10.67
C SER A 100 -12.42 -3.99 -10.91
N ILE A 101 -11.69 -4.84 -11.62
CA ILE A 101 -10.36 -4.48 -12.12
C ILE A 101 -10.57 -3.51 -13.28
N ARG A 102 -10.23 -2.25 -13.08
CA ARG A 102 -10.37 -1.20 -14.10
C ARG A 102 -9.05 -1.06 -14.85
N PRO A 103 -9.05 -1.21 -16.18
CA PRO A 103 -7.82 -1.09 -16.96
C PRO A 103 -7.29 0.34 -16.92
N MET A 104 -5.99 0.46 -16.72
CA MET A 104 -5.26 1.71 -16.82
C MET A 104 -4.76 1.92 -18.24
N LYS A 105 -4.46 3.16 -18.59
CA LYS A 105 -3.84 3.50 -19.89
C LYS A 105 -2.33 3.34 -19.79
N TRP A 106 -1.80 2.31 -20.41
CA TRP A 106 -0.38 2.03 -20.46
C TRP A 106 0.22 2.40 -21.83
N LYS A 107 1.40 3.04 -21.79
CA LYS A 107 2.26 3.24 -22.95
C LYS A 107 3.41 2.26 -22.87
N LEU A 108 3.47 1.33 -23.80
CA LEU A 108 4.56 0.35 -23.91
C LEU A 108 5.78 1.00 -24.55
N SER A 109 6.97 0.63 -24.11
CA SER A 109 8.26 1.04 -24.66
C SER A 109 9.01 -0.17 -25.19
N ASP A 110 9.96 0.05 -26.07
CA ASP A 110 10.90 -0.97 -26.54
C ASP A 110 12.09 -1.16 -25.59
N GLU A 111 12.16 -0.36 -24.52
CA GLU A 111 13.17 -0.53 -23.49
C GLU A 111 12.99 -1.88 -22.77
N THR A 112 14.10 -2.58 -22.61
CA THR A 112 14.13 -3.88 -21.94
C THR A 112 15.22 -3.93 -20.87
N LYS A 113 15.00 -4.75 -19.86
CA LYS A 113 16.02 -5.16 -18.87
C LYS A 113 15.73 -6.56 -18.36
N THR A 114 16.72 -7.22 -17.81
CA THR A 114 16.57 -8.54 -17.21
C THR A 114 16.37 -8.40 -15.70
N ILE A 115 15.31 -9.03 -15.17
CA ILE A 115 15.02 -9.12 -13.74
C ILE A 115 14.78 -10.59 -13.40
N LEU A 116 15.48 -11.13 -12.41
CA LEU A 116 15.37 -12.54 -11.99
C LEU A 116 15.42 -13.53 -13.17
N ASN A 117 16.33 -13.30 -14.12
CA ASN A 117 16.52 -14.07 -15.36
C ASN A 117 15.37 -13.99 -16.37
N HIS A 118 14.39 -13.11 -16.19
CA HIS A 118 13.31 -12.86 -17.15
C HIS A 118 13.55 -11.57 -17.91
N LEU A 119 13.35 -11.61 -19.23
CA LEU A 119 13.39 -10.39 -20.05
C LEU A 119 12.12 -9.60 -19.81
N CYS A 120 12.27 -8.37 -19.31
CA CYS A 120 11.18 -7.46 -19.02
C CYS A 120 11.14 -6.31 -20.01
N ARG A 121 9.93 -5.89 -20.37
CA ARG A 121 9.65 -4.68 -21.13
C ARG A 121 9.12 -3.59 -20.21
N LYS A 122 9.41 -2.34 -20.56
CA LYS A 122 8.93 -1.16 -19.84
C LYS A 122 7.55 -0.76 -20.30
N ALA A 123 6.70 -0.45 -19.33
CA ALA A 123 5.41 0.20 -19.53
C ALA A 123 5.30 1.42 -18.61
N THR A 124 4.71 2.50 -19.09
CA THR A 124 4.48 3.72 -18.30
C THR A 124 3.02 4.10 -18.30
N SER A 125 2.57 4.65 -17.18
CA SER A 125 1.23 5.20 -17.03
C SER A 125 1.30 6.48 -16.19
N THR A 126 0.28 7.31 -16.32
CA THR A 126 0.11 8.51 -15.49
C THR A 126 -1.27 8.45 -14.84
N GLN A 127 -1.31 8.53 -13.53
CA GLN A 127 -2.54 8.63 -12.76
C GLN A 127 -2.73 10.06 -12.26
N TYR A 128 -3.96 10.54 -12.39
CA TYR A 128 -4.40 11.83 -11.83
C TYR A 128 -5.26 11.54 -10.62
N ASN A 129 -4.77 11.89 -9.46
CA ASN A 129 -5.45 11.67 -8.18
C ASN A 129 -5.72 13.02 -7.52
N LYS A 130 -6.71 13.05 -6.63
CA LYS A 130 -6.89 14.16 -5.69
C LYS A 130 -6.33 13.75 -4.34
N ARG A 131 -5.42 14.53 -3.82
CA ARG A 131 -4.85 14.34 -2.48
C ARG A 131 -5.38 15.41 -1.53
N THR A 132 -5.84 14.99 -0.38
CA THR A 132 -6.19 15.93 0.68
C THR A 132 -4.93 16.32 1.44
N MET A 133 -4.58 17.59 1.41
CA MET A 133 -3.57 18.18 2.28
C MET A 133 -4.25 18.80 3.50
N MET A 134 -3.71 18.53 4.68
CA MET A 134 -4.10 19.22 5.89
C MET A 134 -3.06 20.29 6.19
N ASN A 135 -3.47 21.55 6.16
CA ASN A 135 -2.66 22.69 6.58
C ASN A 135 -3.17 23.16 7.92
N MET A 136 -2.25 23.49 8.83
CA MET A 136 -2.59 24.17 10.07
C MET A 136 -2.28 25.66 9.86
N ASP A 137 -3.33 26.47 9.76
CA ASP A 137 -3.22 27.92 9.71
C ASP A 137 -3.92 28.53 10.92
N ASN A 138 -3.20 29.36 11.67
CA ASN A 138 -3.69 30.03 12.88
C ASN A 138 -4.39 29.12 13.91
N GLY A 139 -3.87 27.88 14.08
CA GLY A 139 -4.43 26.86 14.98
C GLY A 139 -5.70 26.18 14.48
N LYS A 140 -6.14 26.48 13.25
CA LYS A 140 -7.25 25.78 12.58
C LYS A 140 -6.69 24.84 11.53
N MET A 141 -7.23 23.61 11.53
CA MET A 141 -6.88 22.60 10.54
C MET A 141 -7.76 22.82 9.29
N GLU A 142 -7.13 23.25 8.20
CA GLU A 142 -7.79 23.41 6.91
C GLU A 142 -7.50 22.21 6.03
N ARG A 143 -8.56 21.69 5.42
CA ARG A 143 -8.51 20.57 4.47
C ARG A 143 -8.55 21.12 3.06
N LYS A 144 -7.49 20.92 2.29
CA LYS A 144 -7.41 21.36 0.89
C LYS A 144 -7.21 20.15 -0.03
N GLU A 145 -8.08 19.98 -1.02
CA GLU A 145 -7.85 19.03 -2.10
C GLU A 145 -6.88 19.65 -3.12
N VAL A 146 -5.82 18.91 -3.43
CA VAL A 146 -4.86 19.25 -4.46
C VAL A 146 -4.81 18.12 -5.49
N GLU A 147 -4.70 18.49 -6.75
CA GLU A 147 -4.45 17.50 -7.80
C GLU A 147 -3.02 16.96 -7.63
N ASP A 148 -2.90 15.64 -7.69
CA ASP A 148 -1.64 14.94 -7.59
C ASP A 148 -1.49 14.04 -8.81
N THR A 149 -0.37 14.18 -9.51
CA THR A 149 -0.06 13.40 -10.71
C THR A 149 1.02 12.40 -10.35
N SER A 150 0.72 11.12 -10.47
CA SER A 150 1.66 10.04 -10.23
C SER A 150 2.12 9.42 -11.54
N ASN A 151 3.41 9.52 -11.82
CA ASN A 151 4.05 8.77 -12.87
C ASN A 151 4.29 7.34 -12.37
N ILE A 152 3.98 6.36 -13.20
CA ILE A 152 4.13 4.94 -12.90
C ILE A 152 4.98 4.33 -13.99
N VAL A 153 6.03 3.63 -13.59
CA VAL A 153 6.89 2.85 -14.47
C VAL A 153 6.82 1.40 -14.03
N ALA A 154 6.41 0.51 -14.92
CA ALA A 154 6.36 -0.92 -14.67
C ALA A 154 7.30 -1.67 -15.61
N TRP A 155 7.95 -2.70 -15.08
CA TRP A 155 8.74 -3.66 -15.84
C TRP A 155 8.07 -5.02 -15.71
N PHE A 156 7.56 -5.54 -16.82
CA PHE A 156 6.80 -6.79 -16.86
C PHE A 156 7.40 -7.77 -17.84
N THR A 157 7.25 -9.06 -17.56
CA THR A 157 7.70 -10.14 -18.43
C THR A 157 6.53 -10.93 -18.98
N THR A 158 6.60 -11.29 -20.25
CA THR A 158 5.67 -12.23 -20.90
C THR A 158 6.12 -13.67 -20.80
N ASP A 159 7.31 -13.96 -20.27
CA ASP A 159 7.77 -15.33 -20.01
C ASP A 159 6.84 -16.03 -19.00
N ILE A 160 6.21 -15.24 -18.13
CA ILE A 160 5.17 -15.68 -17.20
C ILE A 160 3.87 -14.99 -17.61
N PRO A 161 3.04 -15.64 -18.46
CA PRO A 161 1.90 -15.01 -19.13
C PRO A 161 0.67 -14.92 -18.21
N VAL A 162 0.83 -14.30 -17.04
CA VAL A 162 -0.24 -14.02 -16.09
C VAL A 162 -0.32 -12.51 -15.88
N SER A 163 -1.51 -11.94 -16.00
CA SER A 163 -1.72 -10.49 -15.79
C SER A 163 -1.69 -10.14 -14.30
N ALA A 164 -0.61 -10.50 -13.62
CA ALA A 164 -0.44 -10.29 -12.18
C ALA A 164 0.66 -9.25 -11.90
N GLY A 165 0.61 -8.66 -10.70
CA GLY A 165 1.56 -7.64 -10.28
C GLY A 165 1.36 -7.23 -8.83
N PRO A 166 2.17 -6.30 -8.32
CA PRO A 166 2.07 -5.85 -6.94
C PRO A 166 0.79 -5.02 -6.70
N ALA A 167 0.19 -5.21 -5.53
CA ALA A 167 -0.93 -4.44 -5.03
C ALA A 167 -2.07 -4.27 -6.04
N GLU A 168 -2.58 -3.04 -6.23
CA GLU A 168 -3.68 -2.70 -7.13
C GLU A 168 -3.36 -2.81 -8.64
N PHE A 169 -2.11 -3.11 -9.00
CA PHE A 169 -1.68 -3.17 -10.40
C PHE A 169 -1.84 -4.55 -11.03
N GLN A 170 -2.63 -5.40 -10.42
CA GLN A 170 -3.01 -6.70 -10.98
C GLN A 170 -4.05 -6.53 -12.09
N GLY A 171 -3.98 -7.37 -13.12
CA GLY A 171 -4.88 -7.29 -14.28
C GLY A 171 -4.56 -6.16 -15.25
N GLN A 172 -3.35 -5.58 -15.20
CA GLN A 172 -3.02 -4.36 -15.94
C GLN A 172 -2.18 -4.60 -17.20
N LEU A 173 -1.24 -5.52 -17.16
CA LEU A 173 -0.29 -5.78 -18.24
C LEU A 173 -0.34 -7.25 -18.67
N PRO A 174 0.03 -7.56 -19.92
CA PRO A 174 -0.06 -8.93 -20.46
C PRO A 174 1.10 -9.83 -20.00
N GLY A 175 1.41 -9.81 -18.71
CA GLY A 175 2.49 -10.57 -18.09
C GLY A 175 2.72 -10.15 -16.66
N LEU A 176 3.62 -10.87 -15.98
CA LEU A 176 3.95 -10.62 -14.57
C LEU A 176 4.79 -9.36 -14.44
N ILE A 177 4.35 -8.44 -13.59
CA ILE A 177 5.11 -7.23 -13.27
C ILE A 177 6.16 -7.57 -12.21
N LEU A 178 7.44 -7.43 -12.54
CA LEU A 178 8.55 -7.75 -11.62
C LEU A 178 9.12 -6.53 -10.90
N GLU A 179 8.95 -5.35 -11.46
CA GLU A 179 9.35 -4.10 -10.79
C GLU A 179 8.39 -2.99 -11.13
N MET A 180 8.12 -2.13 -10.16
CA MET A 180 7.26 -0.98 -10.35
C MET A 180 7.78 0.19 -9.53
N ASP A 181 7.87 1.35 -10.18
CA ASP A 181 8.18 2.64 -9.56
C ASP A 181 6.94 3.54 -9.67
N ILE A 182 6.52 4.07 -8.56
CA ILE A 182 5.36 4.94 -8.45
C ILE A 182 5.82 6.28 -7.89
N HIS A 183 5.47 7.35 -8.61
CA HIS A 183 5.73 8.71 -8.18
C HIS A 183 7.22 9.00 -8.00
N ASP A 184 8.00 8.64 -9.03
CA ASP A 184 9.44 8.94 -9.14
C ASP A 184 10.26 8.48 -7.91
N GLY A 185 10.11 7.20 -7.56
CA GLY A 185 10.84 6.55 -6.47
C GLY A 185 10.20 6.71 -5.09
N ARG A 186 9.02 7.35 -4.99
CA ARG A 186 8.32 7.48 -3.70
C ARG A 186 7.85 6.14 -3.17
N GLN A 187 7.43 5.26 -4.05
CA GLN A 187 7.10 3.88 -3.73
C GLN A 187 7.61 2.97 -4.83
N VAL A 188 8.43 1.99 -4.44
CA VAL A 188 9.03 1.05 -5.38
C VAL A 188 8.74 -0.36 -4.93
N TYR A 189 8.25 -1.19 -5.85
CA TYR A 189 8.11 -2.62 -5.68
C TYR A 189 9.17 -3.34 -6.51
N LYS A 190 9.83 -4.33 -5.94
CA LYS A 190 10.79 -5.20 -6.63
C LYS A 190 10.51 -6.65 -6.29
N ALA A 191 10.37 -7.50 -7.29
CA ALA A 191 10.35 -8.94 -7.09
C ALA A 191 11.74 -9.39 -6.61
N LEU A 192 11.77 -10.12 -5.50
CA LEU A 192 12.98 -10.68 -4.90
C LEU A 192 13.18 -12.14 -5.28
N ASP A 193 12.06 -12.89 -5.40
CA ASP A 193 12.06 -14.31 -5.69
C ASP A 193 10.79 -14.73 -6.42
N ILE A 194 10.94 -15.72 -7.30
CA ILE A 194 9.84 -16.34 -8.04
C ILE A 194 9.93 -17.85 -7.81
N SER A 195 8.90 -18.42 -7.19
CA SER A 195 8.77 -19.86 -7.00
C SER A 195 7.63 -20.40 -7.87
N GLU A 196 7.87 -21.50 -8.54
CA GLU A 196 6.83 -22.22 -9.29
C GLU A 196 5.88 -23.01 -8.39
N LYS A 197 6.23 -23.13 -7.10
CA LYS A 197 5.41 -23.85 -6.11
C LYS A 197 4.50 -22.87 -5.40
N THR A 198 3.20 -23.10 -5.50
CA THR A 198 2.19 -22.37 -4.73
C THR A 198 1.15 -23.33 -4.19
N ASP A 199 0.63 -23.03 -3.01
CA ASP A 199 -0.57 -23.70 -2.50
C ASP A 199 -1.81 -23.08 -3.15
N VAL A 200 -2.29 -23.71 -4.22
CA VAL A 200 -3.47 -23.26 -4.97
C VAL A 200 -4.70 -23.16 -4.07
N ALA A 201 -4.81 -24.02 -3.05
CA ALA A 201 -5.93 -24.01 -2.13
C ALA A 201 -5.92 -22.78 -1.18
N SER A 202 -4.78 -22.10 -1.05
CA SER A 202 -4.67 -20.87 -0.28
C SER A 202 -5.17 -19.64 -1.04
N ILE A 203 -5.27 -19.69 -2.38
CA ILE A 203 -5.77 -18.60 -3.21
C ILE A 203 -7.31 -18.59 -3.11
N LYS A 204 -7.79 -17.95 -2.05
CA LYS A 204 -9.22 -17.90 -1.71
C LYS A 204 -9.72 -16.47 -1.61
N THR A 205 -10.96 -16.30 -2.01
CA THR A 205 -11.71 -15.05 -1.81
C THR A 205 -11.80 -14.73 -0.31
N PRO A 206 -11.37 -13.54 0.13
CA PRO A 206 -11.65 -13.08 1.48
C PRO A 206 -13.14 -13.12 1.77
N SER A 207 -13.52 -13.55 2.97
CA SER A 207 -14.92 -13.73 3.36
C SER A 207 -15.29 -12.86 4.54
N GLY A 208 -16.51 -12.36 4.55
CA GLY A 208 -17.06 -11.55 5.63
C GLY A 208 -18.58 -11.52 5.60
N LYS A 209 -19.18 -11.03 6.68
CA LYS A 209 -20.65 -10.96 6.81
C LYS A 209 -21.30 -9.95 5.87
N LYS A 210 -20.58 -8.89 5.52
CA LYS A 210 -21.05 -7.82 4.64
C LYS A 210 -19.96 -7.46 3.64
N HIS A 211 -20.36 -7.28 2.39
CA HIS A 211 -19.52 -6.79 1.32
C HIS A 211 -19.87 -5.33 1.04
N TYR A 212 -18.87 -4.53 0.80
CA TYR A 212 -18.98 -3.09 0.59
C TYR A 212 -18.49 -2.74 -0.80
N THR A 213 -19.13 -1.77 -1.44
CA THR A 213 -18.50 -1.08 -2.57
C THR A 213 -17.38 -0.16 -2.07
N PRO A 214 -16.46 0.30 -2.93
CA PRO A 214 -15.44 1.28 -2.55
C PRO A 214 -16.04 2.57 -1.95
N GLU A 215 -17.17 3.03 -2.49
CA GLU A 215 -17.87 4.22 -2.02
C GLU A 215 -18.48 4.02 -0.62
N GLU A 216 -19.09 2.87 -0.36
CA GLU A 216 -19.63 2.52 0.96
C GLU A 216 -18.53 2.39 1.99
N PHE A 217 -17.42 1.71 1.61
CA PHE A 217 -16.25 1.58 2.48
C PHE A 217 -15.67 2.95 2.86
N ASN A 218 -15.51 3.85 1.88
CA ASN A 218 -14.99 5.18 2.12
C ASN A 218 -15.87 5.98 3.09
N LYS A 219 -17.20 5.89 2.95
CA LYS A 219 -18.15 6.54 3.86
C LYS A 219 -18.03 6.01 5.29
N GLU A 220 -17.94 4.68 5.45
CA GLU A 220 -17.79 4.08 6.79
C GLU A 220 -16.45 4.45 7.42
N ARG A 221 -15.35 4.41 6.66
CA ARG A 221 -14.03 4.83 7.11
C ARG A 221 -14.02 6.29 7.55
N ASP A 222 -14.57 7.20 6.75
CA ASP A 222 -14.59 8.63 7.03
C ASP A 222 -15.42 8.91 8.30
N LYS A 223 -16.57 8.23 8.46
CA LYS A 223 -17.38 8.31 9.68
C LYS A 223 -16.59 7.86 10.92
N MET A 224 -15.88 6.73 10.84
CA MET A 224 -15.05 6.24 11.94
C MET A 224 -13.93 7.22 12.29
N MET A 225 -13.30 7.84 11.31
CA MET A 225 -12.29 8.87 11.52
C MET A 225 -12.86 10.12 12.22
N GLU A 226 -14.05 10.57 11.84
CA GLU A 226 -14.72 11.69 12.50
C GLU A 226 -15.10 11.38 13.95
N GLU A 227 -15.62 10.19 14.23
CA GLU A 227 -15.94 9.74 15.58
C GLU A 227 -14.69 9.71 16.45
N MET A 228 -13.57 9.22 15.93
CA MET A 228 -12.29 9.17 16.63
C MET A 228 -11.75 10.57 16.93
N GLN A 229 -11.85 11.51 15.99
CA GLN A 229 -11.45 12.90 16.19
C GLN A 229 -12.31 13.58 17.28
N LYS A 230 -13.61 13.36 17.29
CA LYS A 230 -14.52 13.90 18.33
C LYS A 230 -14.17 13.35 19.71
N ASN A 231 -13.91 12.06 19.80
CA ASN A 231 -13.53 11.44 21.08
C ASN A 231 -12.17 11.92 21.60
N ASN A 232 -11.23 12.22 20.72
CA ASN A 232 -9.93 12.79 21.10
C ASN A 232 -10.01 14.27 21.53
N GLN A 233 -10.94 15.04 20.99
CA GLN A 233 -11.15 16.45 21.39
C GLN A 233 -11.89 16.57 22.74
N GLY A 234 -12.65 15.56 23.16
CA GLY A 234 -13.35 15.52 24.45
C GLY A 234 -12.47 15.09 25.65
N GLY A 235 -11.29 14.57 25.38
CA GLY A 235 -10.36 14.10 26.41
C GLY A 235 -9.36 15.19 26.81
N ASN A 236 -9.77 16.09 27.71
CA ASN A 236 -8.87 17.01 28.41
C ASN A 236 -7.93 16.20 29.30
N ARG A 237 -6.86 15.62 28.76
CA ARG A 237 -5.77 15.02 29.53
C ARG A 237 -4.96 16.15 30.15
N GLN A 238 -5.37 16.60 31.35
CA GLN A 238 -4.51 17.32 32.25
C GLN A 238 -3.27 16.47 32.52
N PHE A 239 -2.15 16.81 31.89
CA PHE A 239 -0.84 16.37 32.34
C PHE A 239 -0.58 17.03 33.70
N ARG A 240 -0.88 16.30 34.80
CA ARG A 240 -0.37 16.67 36.12
C ARG A 240 1.10 16.28 36.16
N PHE A 241 1.96 17.26 36.03
CA PHE A 241 3.32 17.12 36.50
C PHE A 241 3.27 17.10 38.04
N GLY A 242 3.47 15.93 38.65
CA GLY A 242 3.69 15.78 40.08
C GLY A 242 5.05 16.34 40.46
N ASN A 243 5.10 17.07 41.57
CA ASN A 243 6.32 17.54 42.25
C ASN A 243 7.23 16.39 42.61
#